data_d10855796ab4459456b14c23adc1228e
#
_entry.id   d10855796ab4459456b14c23adc1228e
#
_cell.length_a   1.000
_cell.length_b   1.000
_cell.length_c   1.000
_cell.angle_alpha   90.00
_cell.angle_beta   90.00
_cell.angle_gamma   90.00
#
_symmetry.space_group_name_H-M   'P 1'
#
loop_
_entity.id
_entity.type
_entity.pdbx_description
1 polymer ?
#
loop_
_entity_poly.entity_id
_entity_poly.type
_entity_poly.pdbx_seq_one_letter_code
_entity_poly.pdbx_strand_id
1 'polypeptide(L)'
;NANLVINATDTSRPRLTLASGGGLDITGGKVTINGPLNFLLKGTGFLNVSNAGSELYADDLYESNSGMRHDRGYFNVSNGGKIHVKGTSRLTYLQGNVSGEGSQVNSKTFFMGVYGSYGGNQYLSVNNGGEVNASEKISLGYYDQNSDTTLAVSEGGKISAPTISLSTNSELALGAQEGSAAKAAGIIDAEKIEFVWAKTSEKKITLNHTDKNATISADIVSDSEGLGYINALNGTTYLTGDNSAFSGKVKIEQNGALGITQNIGTAEINNRGKLHLKADDSMTFANKISGNGTISIDSGTVALTGNNYAFSGYIDVASGAVAVISEDKNIGRADLDVDGKLQINANKDWVFDNDLQGRGIVEINMGNHEFSFDEFAYTDWFQGSLAFQNTTFNLEKNAEFLQRGGITAGQGSLVTVGKGAHSISTLGFS
;
A
#
# COMPACT_ATOMS: atom_id res chain seq x y z
N ASN A 1 -8.54 42.28 -14.29
CA ASN A 1 -7.39 41.41 -13.92
C ASN A 1 -6.13 42.26 -13.87
N ALA A 2 -5.51 42.43 -12.71
CA ALA A 2 -4.25 43.13 -12.55
C ALA A 2 -3.08 42.22 -12.94
N ASN A 3 -2.10 42.71 -13.65
CA ASN A 3 -0.84 42.03 -13.93
C ASN A 3 0.29 42.78 -13.24
N LEU A 4 1.02 42.09 -12.38
CA LEU A 4 2.21 42.60 -11.70
C LEU A 4 3.43 41.83 -12.21
N VAL A 5 4.45 42.53 -12.70
CA VAL A 5 5.72 41.92 -13.09
C VAL A 5 6.81 42.46 -12.19
N ILE A 6 7.51 41.58 -11.50
CA ILE A 6 8.64 41.90 -10.65
C ILE A 6 9.91 41.32 -11.29
N ASN A 7 10.83 42.20 -11.62
CA ASN A 7 12.15 41.80 -12.12
C ASN A 7 13.13 41.81 -10.94
N ALA A 8 13.73 40.69 -10.65
CA ALA A 8 14.81 40.61 -9.66
C ALA A 8 16.07 41.21 -10.30
N THR A 9 16.51 42.37 -9.81
CA THR A 9 17.58 43.18 -10.41
C THR A 9 18.98 42.91 -9.86
N ASP A 10 19.08 42.10 -8.83
CA ASP A 10 20.39 41.67 -8.29
C ASP A 10 20.98 40.59 -9.17
N THR A 11 22.01 40.94 -9.93
CA THR A 11 22.71 40.04 -10.88
C THR A 11 23.52 38.97 -10.18
N SER A 12 23.81 39.11 -8.85
CA SER A 12 24.56 38.13 -8.08
C SER A 12 23.68 37.07 -7.43
N ARG A 13 22.45 37.43 -7.05
CA ARG A 13 21.41 36.55 -6.53
C ARG A 13 20.00 37.11 -6.81
N PRO A 14 19.55 37.06 -8.07
CA PRO A 14 18.26 37.63 -8.45
C PRO A 14 17.12 36.87 -7.81
N ARG A 15 16.55 37.41 -6.72
CA ARG A 15 15.43 36.81 -5.99
C ARG A 15 14.53 37.89 -5.40
N LEU A 16 13.24 37.63 -5.36
CA LEU A 16 12.34 38.34 -4.49
C LEU A 16 12.33 37.64 -3.12
N THR A 17 12.59 38.35 -2.07
CA THR A 17 12.50 37.83 -0.70
C THR A 17 11.36 38.54 0.04
N LEU A 18 10.38 37.77 0.50
CA LEU A 18 9.38 38.26 1.45
C LEU A 18 9.96 38.21 2.86
N ALA A 19 9.98 39.33 3.55
CA ALA A 19 10.57 39.43 4.87
C ALA A 19 9.77 38.66 5.93
N SER A 20 10.39 38.46 7.10
CA SER A 20 9.79 37.78 8.27
C SER A 20 8.38 38.27 8.58
N GLY A 21 7.41 37.37 8.65
CA GLY A 21 6.00 37.66 8.88
C GLY A 21 5.27 38.28 7.67
N GLY A 22 5.99 38.49 6.56
CA GLY A 22 5.40 39.00 5.31
C GLY A 22 4.64 37.90 4.57
N GLY A 23 3.69 38.28 3.75
CA GLY A 23 2.90 37.36 2.93
C GLY A 23 2.67 37.88 1.55
N LEU A 24 2.35 36.97 0.63
CA LEU A 24 1.87 37.27 -0.71
C LEU A 24 0.47 36.68 -0.86
N ASP A 25 -0.48 37.55 -1.13
CA ASP A 25 -1.89 37.22 -1.36
C ASP A 25 -2.29 37.57 -2.78
N ILE A 26 -2.67 36.57 -3.58
CA ILE A 26 -3.14 36.73 -4.95
C ILE A 26 -4.57 36.22 -5.03
N THR A 27 -5.51 37.11 -5.04
CA THR A 27 -6.96 36.84 -5.01
C THR A 27 -7.67 37.22 -6.32
N GLY A 28 -6.94 37.60 -7.33
CA GLY A 28 -7.44 37.92 -8.67
C GLY A 28 -6.38 38.61 -9.52
N GLY A 29 -5.92 37.94 -10.54
CA GLY A 29 -4.90 38.46 -11.46
C GLY A 29 -3.63 37.67 -11.48
N LYS A 30 -2.61 38.19 -12.17
CA LYS A 30 -1.36 37.49 -12.44
C LYS A 30 -0.16 38.21 -11.81
N VAL A 31 0.64 37.46 -11.08
CA VAL A 31 1.94 37.92 -10.59
C VAL A 31 3.03 37.11 -11.29
N THR A 32 3.98 37.82 -11.93
CA THR A 32 5.15 37.21 -12.55
C THR A 32 6.41 37.72 -11.88
N ILE A 33 7.22 36.79 -11.39
CA ILE A 33 8.52 37.07 -10.79
C ILE A 33 9.57 36.49 -11.73
N ASN A 34 10.31 37.37 -12.38
CA ASN A 34 11.43 36.99 -13.23
C ASN A 34 12.65 36.73 -12.34
N GLY A 35 12.76 35.49 -11.87
CA GLY A 35 13.76 35.01 -10.94
C GLY A 35 13.14 34.12 -9.86
N PRO A 36 13.94 33.61 -8.91
CA PRO A 36 13.47 32.85 -7.78
C PRO A 36 12.65 33.70 -6.81
N LEU A 37 11.53 33.16 -6.35
CA LEU A 37 10.79 33.68 -5.20
C LEU A 37 11.24 32.94 -3.93
N ASN A 38 11.81 33.70 -3.01
CA ASN A 38 12.15 33.21 -1.69
C ASN A 38 11.23 33.86 -0.67
N PHE A 39 10.41 33.08 -0.01
CA PHE A 39 9.60 33.57 1.08
C PHE A 39 10.16 33.06 2.43
N LEU A 40 10.67 34.02 3.20
CA LEU A 40 11.18 33.77 4.54
C LEU A 40 10.02 33.79 5.51
N LEU A 41 9.55 32.61 5.88
CA LEU A 41 8.49 32.48 6.86
C LEU A 41 9.07 32.48 8.28
N LYS A 42 9.41 33.65 8.79
CA LYS A 42 9.60 33.84 10.22
C LYS A 42 8.25 34.29 10.82
N GLY A 43 7.70 33.50 11.71
CA GLY A 43 6.42 33.82 12.35
C GLY A 43 5.22 33.43 11.48
N THR A 44 4.36 34.35 11.15
CA THR A 44 3.07 34.12 10.46
C THR A 44 3.10 34.41 8.96
N GLY A 45 4.24 34.22 8.30
CA GLY A 45 4.37 34.45 6.85
C GLY A 45 3.48 33.48 6.03
N PHE A 46 2.97 33.94 4.88
CA PHE A 46 2.09 33.13 4.06
C PHE A 46 2.27 33.37 2.55
N LEU A 47 1.94 32.34 1.79
CA LEU A 47 1.71 32.42 0.34
C LEU A 47 0.29 31.90 0.07
N ASN A 48 -0.57 32.77 -0.38
CA ASN A 48 -1.94 32.46 -0.75
C ASN A 48 -2.20 32.80 -2.23
N VAL A 49 -2.66 31.83 -3.01
CA VAL A 49 -3.12 32.02 -4.38
C VAL A 49 -4.51 31.43 -4.48
N SER A 50 -5.50 32.28 -4.51
CA SER A 50 -6.89 31.82 -4.44
C SER A 50 -7.80 32.46 -5.48
N ASN A 51 -8.83 31.74 -5.86
CA ASN A 51 -9.83 32.04 -6.87
C ASN A 51 -9.35 31.87 -8.32
N ALA A 52 -10.28 31.53 -9.18
CA ALA A 52 -10.05 31.35 -10.61
C ALA A 52 -9.46 32.61 -11.25
N GLY A 53 -8.41 32.45 -12.05
CA GLY A 53 -7.67 33.54 -12.67
C GLY A 53 -6.59 34.18 -11.78
N SER A 54 -6.37 33.67 -10.58
CA SER A 54 -5.22 34.02 -9.73
C SER A 54 -4.03 33.14 -10.09
N GLU A 55 -2.94 33.73 -10.52
CA GLU A 55 -1.77 33.00 -11.00
C GLU A 55 -0.46 33.62 -10.49
N LEU A 56 0.44 32.74 -10.02
CA LEU A 56 1.82 33.09 -9.67
C LEU A 56 2.78 32.37 -10.61
N TYR A 57 3.69 33.12 -11.19
CA TYR A 57 4.80 32.62 -12.01
C TYR A 57 6.13 32.95 -11.35
N ALA A 58 7.02 31.97 -11.24
CA ALA A 58 8.39 32.16 -10.73
C ALA A 58 9.36 31.21 -11.45
N ASP A 59 10.65 31.52 -11.46
CA ASP A 59 11.64 30.56 -11.95
C ASP A 59 11.83 29.43 -10.97
N ASP A 60 11.99 29.74 -9.68
CA ASP A 60 12.00 28.78 -8.58
C ASP A 60 11.19 29.32 -7.40
N LEU A 61 10.70 28.42 -6.58
CA LEU A 61 9.98 28.74 -5.36
C LEU A 61 10.69 28.13 -4.16
N TYR A 62 11.22 28.95 -3.26
CA TYR A 62 11.89 28.50 -2.07
C TYR A 62 11.23 29.07 -0.83
N GLU A 63 10.91 28.21 0.11
CA GLU A 63 10.73 28.60 1.48
C GLU A 63 12.04 28.33 2.20
N SER A 64 12.65 29.36 2.78
CA SER A 64 13.85 29.20 3.57
C SER A 64 13.63 29.73 4.97
N ASN A 65 13.88 28.90 5.96
CA ASN A 65 13.92 29.32 7.35
C ASN A 65 15.38 29.59 7.78
N SER A 66 15.62 30.71 8.40
CA SER A 66 16.92 31.07 8.96
C SER A 66 17.06 30.64 10.42
N GLY A 67 16.78 29.37 10.75
CA GLY A 67 17.28 28.73 11.97
C GLY A 67 16.51 28.92 13.27
N MET A 68 15.19 29.15 13.28
CA MET A 68 14.40 29.14 14.52
C MET A 68 13.29 28.06 14.53
N ARG A 69 13.20 27.36 15.67
CA ARG A 69 12.49 26.08 15.84
C ARG A 69 10.95 26.09 15.78
N HIS A 70 10.27 27.22 15.64
CA HIS A 70 8.84 27.29 15.97
C HIS A 70 7.95 28.05 14.97
N ASP A 71 8.48 28.61 13.92
CA ASP A 71 7.71 29.43 13.01
C ASP A 71 7.26 28.60 11.78
N ARG A 72 5.95 28.38 11.67
CA ARG A 72 5.34 27.66 10.55
C ARG A 72 4.77 28.65 9.56
N GLY A 73 5.19 28.54 8.30
CA GLY A 73 4.55 29.25 7.22
C GLY A 73 3.25 28.60 6.75
N TYR A 74 2.40 29.40 6.16
CA TYR A 74 1.14 28.93 5.56
C TYR A 74 1.26 29.01 4.04
N PHE A 75 0.92 27.90 3.39
CA PHE A 75 0.88 27.78 1.95
C PHE A 75 -0.54 27.37 1.54
N ASN A 76 -1.20 28.18 0.76
CA ASN A 76 -2.57 27.88 0.33
C ASN A 76 -2.74 28.18 -1.16
N VAL A 77 -3.22 27.19 -1.90
CA VAL A 77 -3.67 27.32 -3.27
C VAL A 77 -5.08 26.77 -3.35
N SER A 78 -6.04 27.66 -3.64
CA SER A 78 -7.44 27.25 -3.50
C SER A 78 -8.38 27.89 -4.54
N ASN A 79 -9.55 27.27 -4.71
CA ASN A 79 -10.64 27.79 -5.53
C ASN A 79 -10.21 28.16 -6.98
N GLY A 80 -9.35 27.36 -7.58
CA GLY A 80 -8.86 27.56 -8.94
C GLY A 80 -7.61 28.44 -9.07
N GLY A 81 -6.96 28.81 -7.96
CA GLY A 81 -5.66 29.51 -7.96
C GLY A 81 -4.55 28.62 -8.51
N LYS A 82 -3.53 29.21 -9.17
CA LYS A 82 -2.45 28.44 -9.80
C LYS A 82 -1.07 29.01 -9.50
N ILE A 83 -0.13 28.12 -9.25
CA ILE A 83 1.29 28.41 -9.12
C ILE A 83 2.04 27.69 -10.23
N HIS A 84 2.87 28.41 -10.98
CA HIS A 84 3.71 27.90 -12.05
C HIS A 84 5.17 28.21 -11.76
N VAL A 85 5.96 27.16 -11.53
CA VAL A 85 7.40 27.25 -11.25
C VAL A 85 8.16 26.54 -12.35
N LYS A 86 9.09 27.21 -13.02
CA LYS A 86 9.86 26.62 -14.11
C LYS A 86 10.81 25.53 -13.61
N GLY A 87 11.41 25.73 -12.44
CA GLY A 87 12.38 24.86 -11.83
C GLY A 87 11.81 24.14 -10.59
N THR A 88 12.42 24.40 -9.45
CA THR A 88 12.14 23.69 -8.20
C THR A 88 11.18 24.47 -7.32
N SER A 89 10.13 23.81 -6.88
CA SER A 89 9.34 24.19 -5.70
C SER A 89 9.91 23.48 -4.48
N ARG A 90 10.60 24.19 -3.60
CA ARG A 90 11.12 23.66 -2.34
C ARG A 90 10.38 24.26 -1.18
N LEU A 91 9.58 23.45 -0.50
CA LEU A 91 8.76 23.83 0.62
C LEU A 91 9.29 23.18 1.91
N THR A 92 9.69 24.02 2.84
CA THR A 92 10.24 23.60 4.13
C THR A 92 9.47 24.28 5.25
N TYR A 93 9.30 23.67 6.42
CA TYR A 93 8.56 24.23 7.59
C TYR A 93 7.11 24.67 7.32
N LEU A 94 6.41 23.90 6.52
CA LEU A 94 5.15 24.27 5.94
C LEU A 94 3.95 23.58 6.59
N GLN A 95 2.88 24.35 6.78
CA GLN A 95 1.51 23.84 6.86
C GLN A 95 0.77 24.34 5.62
N GLY A 96 0.33 23.42 4.75
CA GLY A 96 -0.16 23.82 3.43
C GLY A 96 -1.40 23.07 2.97
N ASN A 97 -2.08 23.70 2.03
CA ASN A 97 -3.26 23.15 1.39
C ASN A 97 -3.30 23.51 -0.10
N VAL A 98 -3.56 22.52 -0.95
CA VAL A 98 -3.92 22.72 -2.36
C VAL A 98 -5.30 22.12 -2.54
N SER A 99 -6.32 22.97 -2.66
CA SER A 99 -7.70 22.51 -2.55
C SER A 99 -8.64 23.20 -3.52
N GLY A 100 -9.62 22.45 -3.98
CA GLY A 100 -10.64 22.92 -4.90
C GLY A 100 -10.29 22.72 -6.36
N GLU A 101 -11.31 22.44 -7.14
CA GLU A 101 -11.16 22.17 -8.57
C GLU A 101 -10.43 23.29 -9.31
N GLY A 102 -9.47 22.93 -10.15
CA GLY A 102 -8.62 23.87 -10.90
C GLY A 102 -7.48 24.51 -10.12
N SER A 103 -7.37 24.24 -8.80
CA SER A 103 -6.23 24.68 -7.99
C SER A 103 -5.00 23.84 -8.31
N GLN A 104 -3.88 24.48 -8.66
CA GLN A 104 -2.72 23.74 -9.16
C GLN A 104 -1.39 24.33 -8.68
N VAL A 105 -0.47 23.44 -8.35
CA VAL A 105 0.97 23.76 -8.21
C VAL A 105 1.73 22.95 -9.25
N ASN A 106 2.34 23.63 -10.20
CA ASN A 106 3.09 23.02 -11.30
C ASN A 106 4.56 23.39 -11.18
N SER A 107 5.45 22.40 -11.20
CA SER A 107 6.91 22.62 -11.14
C SER A 107 7.66 21.53 -11.91
N LYS A 108 8.94 21.73 -12.11
CA LYS A 108 9.83 20.70 -12.64
C LYS A 108 10.11 19.65 -11.55
N THR A 109 10.52 20.12 -10.36
CA THR A 109 10.71 19.29 -9.18
C THR A 109 9.92 19.89 -8.02
N PHE A 110 9.21 19.05 -7.29
CA PHE A 110 8.53 19.43 -6.06
C PHE A 110 9.19 18.75 -4.87
N PHE A 111 9.68 19.52 -3.92
CA PHE A 111 10.41 19.02 -2.78
C PHE A 111 9.78 19.51 -1.48
N MET A 112 9.54 18.59 -0.54
CA MET A 112 9.18 18.86 0.85
C MET A 112 10.20 18.20 1.75
N GLY A 113 10.83 18.97 2.65
CA GLY A 113 11.81 18.41 3.58
C GLY A 113 12.71 19.48 4.16
N VAL A 114 13.31 19.20 5.31
CA VAL A 114 14.18 20.12 6.04
C VAL A 114 15.59 19.58 6.10
N TYR A 115 16.56 20.44 5.80
CA TYR A 115 17.97 20.12 6.02
C TYR A 115 18.34 20.29 7.50
N GLY A 116 18.86 19.21 8.12
CA GLY A 116 19.43 19.25 9.48
C GLY A 116 18.42 19.12 10.62
N SER A 117 18.90 19.38 11.82
CA SER A 117 18.21 19.09 13.09
C SER A 117 17.13 20.12 13.49
N TYR A 118 16.87 21.10 12.67
CA TYR A 118 15.98 22.23 13.00
C TYR A 118 14.66 22.06 12.30
N GLY A 119 13.65 21.45 12.92
CA GLY A 119 12.40 21.33 12.22
C GLY A 119 11.18 21.10 13.07
N GLY A 120 10.09 21.69 12.65
CA GLY A 120 8.73 21.26 12.99
C GLY A 120 8.20 20.36 11.89
N ASN A 121 7.19 19.55 12.22
CA ASN A 121 6.52 18.67 11.26
C ASN A 121 5.95 19.49 10.11
N GLN A 122 6.15 19.00 8.90
CA GLN A 122 5.65 19.60 7.68
C GLN A 122 4.43 18.82 7.20
N TYR A 123 3.46 19.55 6.71
CA TYR A 123 2.23 18.94 6.23
C TYR A 123 1.70 19.69 5.01
N LEU A 124 1.44 18.98 3.94
CA LEU A 124 0.69 19.47 2.81
C LEU A 124 -0.49 18.54 2.52
N SER A 125 -1.68 19.12 2.45
CA SER A 125 -2.88 18.44 2.00
C SER A 125 -3.19 18.81 0.55
N VAL A 126 -3.43 17.83 -0.29
CA VAL A 126 -3.93 17.99 -1.66
C VAL A 126 -5.30 17.33 -1.70
N ASN A 127 -6.35 18.13 -1.83
CA ASN A 127 -7.72 17.63 -1.67
C ASN A 127 -8.74 18.39 -2.52
N ASN A 128 -9.96 17.86 -2.55
CA ASN A 128 -11.11 18.49 -3.22
C ASN A 128 -10.83 18.90 -4.68
N GLY A 129 -10.12 18.06 -5.44
CA GLY A 129 -9.76 18.34 -6.83
C GLY A 129 -8.55 19.27 -7.02
N GLY A 130 -7.84 19.63 -5.95
CA GLY A 130 -6.56 20.34 -6.04
C GLY A 130 -5.45 19.42 -6.59
N GLU A 131 -4.44 19.98 -7.26
CA GLU A 131 -3.39 19.22 -7.93
C GLU A 131 -2.00 19.74 -7.61
N VAL A 132 -1.06 18.81 -7.41
CA VAL A 132 0.39 19.08 -7.39
C VAL A 132 1.04 18.25 -8.48
N ASN A 133 1.62 18.92 -9.46
CA ASN A 133 2.20 18.31 -10.65
C ASN A 133 3.70 18.64 -10.73
N ALA A 134 4.54 17.61 -10.79
CA ALA A 134 5.97 17.75 -11.03
C ALA A 134 6.37 16.99 -12.30
N SER A 135 7.00 17.67 -13.25
CA SER A 135 7.35 17.03 -14.52
C SER A 135 8.51 16.05 -14.43
N GLU A 136 9.29 16.08 -13.35
CA GLU A 136 10.41 15.16 -13.14
C GLU A 136 10.25 14.35 -11.83
N LYS A 137 10.01 15.03 -10.68
CA LYS A 137 10.06 14.35 -9.39
C LYS A 137 9.31 15.08 -8.28
N ILE A 138 8.61 14.31 -7.44
CA ILE A 138 8.20 14.72 -6.10
C ILE A 138 9.13 14.05 -5.09
N SER A 139 9.71 14.81 -4.16
CA SER A 139 10.58 14.28 -3.11
C SER A 139 10.11 14.70 -1.74
N LEU A 140 9.95 13.73 -0.84
CA LEU A 140 9.51 13.92 0.54
C LEU A 140 10.63 13.51 1.49
N GLY A 141 10.89 14.37 2.47
CA GLY A 141 11.93 14.14 3.45
C GLY A 141 13.33 14.51 2.95
N TYR A 142 14.26 14.63 3.87
CA TYR A 142 15.66 14.89 3.60
C TYR A 142 16.54 13.90 4.37
N TYR A 143 17.75 13.66 3.85
CA TYR A 143 18.69 12.63 4.31
C TYR A 143 18.89 12.54 5.84
N ASP A 144 18.98 13.69 6.53
CA ASP A 144 19.31 13.76 7.96
C ASP A 144 18.28 14.56 8.80
N GLN A 145 17.05 14.70 8.28
CA GLN A 145 16.04 15.46 9.02
C GLN A 145 15.52 14.70 10.25
N ASN A 146 15.22 15.46 11.31
CA ASN A 146 14.60 14.95 12.54
C ASN A 146 13.10 15.29 12.65
N SER A 147 12.53 15.89 11.63
CA SER A 147 11.11 16.29 11.58
C SER A 147 10.33 15.48 10.56
N ASP A 148 9.07 15.26 10.83
CA ASP A 148 8.19 14.52 9.93
C ASP A 148 7.78 15.38 8.74
N THR A 149 7.71 14.76 7.57
CA THR A 149 7.21 15.39 6.34
C THR A 149 6.06 14.56 5.80
N THR A 150 4.86 15.12 5.78
CA THR A 150 3.65 14.43 5.31
C THR A 150 3.05 15.14 4.10
N LEU A 151 2.82 14.37 3.03
CA LEU A 151 1.99 14.75 1.89
C LEU A 151 0.74 13.86 1.87
N ALA A 152 -0.41 14.46 2.16
CA ALA A 152 -1.69 13.75 2.18
C ALA A 152 -2.51 14.09 0.93
N VAL A 153 -3.03 13.06 0.27
CA VAL A 153 -3.79 13.16 -0.98
C VAL A 153 -5.16 12.54 -0.76
N SER A 154 -6.19 13.36 -0.73
CA SER A 154 -7.53 12.93 -0.33
C SER A 154 -8.64 13.61 -1.13
N GLU A 155 -9.87 13.11 -1.02
CA GLU A 155 -11.08 13.78 -1.48
C GLU A 155 -10.96 14.23 -2.95
N GLY A 156 -10.44 13.36 -3.83
CA GLY A 156 -10.25 13.66 -5.25
C GLY A 156 -9.08 14.59 -5.59
N GLY A 157 -8.28 15.00 -4.60
CA GLY A 157 -7.01 15.67 -4.87
C GLY A 157 -6.04 14.76 -5.62
N LYS A 158 -5.13 15.35 -6.39
CA LYS A 158 -4.20 14.60 -7.25
C LYS A 158 -2.76 15.08 -7.08
N ILE A 159 -1.84 14.13 -7.01
CA ILE A 159 -0.41 14.39 -7.23
C ILE A 159 0.06 13.62 -8.46
N SER A 160 0.92 14.26 -9.28
CA SER A 160 1.44 13.65 -10.49
C SER A 160 2.94 13.89 -10.64
N ALA A 161 3.71 12.81 -10.83
CA ALA A 161 5.13 12.87 -11.16
C ALA A 161 5.61 11.53 -11.71
N PRO A 162 6.62 11.48 -12.61
CA PRO A 162 7.24 10.21 -13.00
C PRO A 162 7.78 9.43 -11.80
N THR A 163 8.39 10.12 -10.85
CA THR A 163 8.94 9.49 -9.63
C THR A 163 8.52 10.26 -8.37
N ILE A 164 8.09 9.51 -7.36
CA ILE A 164 7.89 10.03 -6.01
C ILE A 164 8.91 9.36 -5.08
N SER A 165 9.78 10.15 -4.44
CA SER A 165 10.80 9.63 -3.53
C SER A 165 10.47 9.92 -2.09
N LEU A 166 10.55 8.89 -1.26
CA LEU A 166 10.35 8.95 0.18
C LEU A 166 11.70 8.77 0.88
N SER A 167 12.14 9.79 1.60
CA SER A 167 13.37 9.78 2.40
C SER A 167 13.05 9.80 3.89
N THR A 168 14.01 10.15 4.72
CA THR A 168 13.93 10.14 6.19
C THR A 168 12.67 10.81 6.73
N ASN A 169 11.95 10.14 7.64
CA ASN A 169 10.75 10.62 8.32
C ASN A 169 9.69 11.17 7.36
N SER A 170 9.45 10.49 6.27
CA SER A 170 8.47 10.90 5.27
C SER A 170 7.24 10.00 5.23
N GLU A 171 6.10 10.61 5.02
CA GLU A 171 4.81 9.95 4.84
C GLU A 171 4.14 10.46 3.56
N LEU A 172 3.81 9.52 2.67
CA LEU A 172 2.88 9.73 1.58
C LEU A 172 1.55 9.07 1.97
N ALA A 173 0.53 9.86 2.22
CA ALA A 173 -0.77 9.36 2.64
C ALA A 173 -1.79 9.40 1.50
N LEU A 174 -2.38 8.25 1.19
CA LEU A 174 -3.58 8.14 0.37
C LEU A 174 -4.80 8.19 1.30
N GLY A 175 -5.56 9.28 1.22
CA GLY A 175 -6.56 9.65 2.20
C GLY A 175 -5.98 10.58 3.28
N ALA A 176 -6.12 10.22 4.55
CA ALA A 176 -5.61 11.00 5.68
C ALA A 176 -4.25 10.48 6.17
N GLN A 177 -3.48 11.34 6.82
CA GLN A 177 -2.24 10.93 7.51
C GLN A 177 -2.51 9.93 8.63
N GLU A 178 -1.49 9.20 9.04
CA GLU A 178 -1.55 8.31 10.18
C GLU A 178 -1.99 9.05 11.46
N GLY A 179 -2.85 8.42 12.26
CA GLY A 179 -3.41 9.02 13.48
C GLY A 179 -4.60 9.96 13.26
N SER A 180 -5.00 10.21 12.02
CA SER A 180 -6.20 10.99 11.69
C SER A 180 -7.35 10.10 11.24
N ALA A 181 -8.57 10.61 11.31
CA ALA A 181 -9.75 9.93 10.75
C ALA A 181 -9.59 9.73 9.24
N ALA A 182 -10.01 8.57 8.74
CA ALA A 182 -9.95 8.24 7.32
C ALA A 182 -10.77 9.23 6.48
N LYS A 183 -10.28 9.57 5.29
CA LYS A 183 -10.94 10.40 4.29
C LYS A 183 -11.12 9.65 2.99
N ALA A 184 -11.95 10.11 2.08
CA ALA A 184 -11.96 9.56 0.72
C ALA A 184 -10.56 9.65 0.08
N ALA A 185 -10.19 8.67 -0.73
CA ALA A 185 -8.89 8.66 -1.38
C ALA A 185 -8.74 9.81 -2.39
N GLY A 186 -7.51 10.25 -2.58
CA GLY A 186 -7.11 11.04 -3.74
C GLY A 186 -6.50 10.16 -4.82
N ILE A 187 -5.72 10.78 -5.70
CA ILE A 187 -5.07 10.12 -6.84
C ILE A 187 -3.57 10.32 -6.73
N ILE A 188 -2.83 9.22 -6.70
CA ILE A 188 -1.37 9.19 -6.81
C ILE A 188 -1.05 8.69 -8.23
N ASP A 189 -0.65 9.61 -9.10
CA ASP A 189 -0.35 9.37 -10.50
C ASP A 189 1.18 9.41 -10.68
N ALA A 190 1.80 8.25 -10.58
CA ALA A 190 3.25 8.10 -10.71
C ALA A 190 3.60 6.79 -11.42
N GLU A 191 4.74 6.78 -12.10
CA GLU A 191 5.31 5.55 -12.65
C GLU A 191 6.01 4.76 -11.53
N LYS A 192 6.70 5.47 -10.63
CA LYS A 192 7.48 4.86 -9.55
C LYS A 192 7.36 5.60 -8.23
N ILE A 193 7.22 4.84 -7.14
CA ILE A 193 7.40 5.32 -5.77
C ILE A 193 8.63 4.61 -5.19
N GLU A 194 9.64 5.38 -4.81
CA GLU A 194 10.89 4.83 -4.30
C GLU A 194 11.16 5.25 -2.85
N PHE A 195 11.54 4.28 -2.04
CA PHE A 195 12.08 4.51 -0.71
C PHE A 195 13.59 4.70 -0.83
N VAL A 196 14.09 5.87 -0.45
CA VAL A 196 15.49 6.23 -0.60
C VAL A 196 16.09 6.73 0.72
N TRP A 197 17.35 6.48 0.92
CA TRP A 197 18.22 7.10 1.91
C TRP A 197 17.63 7.30 3.32
N ALA A 198 17.66 6.29 4.16
CA ALA A 198 17.52 6.47 5.60
C ALA A 198 18.14 5.31 6.34
N LYS A 199 19.04 5.60 7.24
CA LYS A 199 19.68 4.56 8.03
C LYS A 199 18.87 4.10 9.24
N THR A 200 17.93 4.88 9.75
CA THR A 200 17.30 4.62 11.05
C THR A 200 15.86 5.13 11.21
N SER A 201 15.23 5.69 10.19
CA SER A 201 13.94 6.36 10.33
C SER A 201 12.88 5.80 9.39
N GLU A 202 11.64 5.85 9.82
CA GLU A 202 10.50 5.37 9.05
C GLU A 202 10.24 6.24 7.82
N LYS A 203 10.08 5.56 6.69
CA LYS A 203 9.55 6.09 5.45
C LYS A 203 8.31 5.29 5.14
N LYS A 204 7.18 5.93 4.91
CA LYS A 204 5.94 5.17 4.80
C LYS A 204 4.99 5.68 3.72
N ILE A 205 4.29 4.74 3.14
CA ILE A 205 3.03 4.95 2.44
C ILE A 205 1.92 4.58 3.42
N THR A 206 1.05 5.54 3.73
CA THR A 206 -0.12 5.34 4.61
C THR A 206 -1.37 5.26 3.76
N LEU A 207 -2.12 4.18 3.89
CA LEU A 207 -3.40 3.97 3.22
C LEU A 207 -4.49 4.12 4.28
N ASN A 208 -5.04 5.33 4.39
CA ASN A 208 -6.02 5.70 5.41
C ASN A 208 -7.21 6.41 4.76
N HIS A 209 -8.02 5.61 4.06
CA HIS A 209 -9.14 6.14 3.29
C HIS A 209 -10.42 5.31 3.47
N THR A 210 -11.54 5.84 2.95
CA THR A 210 -12.86 5.20 3.08
C THR A 210 -13.27 4.37 1.86
N ASP A 211 -12.46 4.40 0.79
CA ASP A 211 -12.79 3.74 -0.47
C ASP A 211 -12.54 2.24 -0.42
N LYS A 212 -13.35 1.49 -1.17
CA LYS A 212 -13.25 0.02 -1.24
C LYS A 212 -12.41 -0.49 -2.42
N ASN A 213 -11.99 0.39 -3.33
CA ASN A 213 -11.26 0.03 -4.55
C ASN A 213 -10.27 1.11 -4.97
N ALA A 214 -9.56 1.74 -4.03
CA ALA A 214 -8.48 2.63 -4.39
C ALA A 214 -7.32 1.86 -5.02
N THR A 215 -6.54 2.49 -5.89
CA THR A 215 -5.42 1.87 -6.59
C THR A 215 -4.16 2.71 -6.50
N ILE A 216 -3.02 2.04 -6.40
CA ILE A 216 -1.69 2.61 -6.66
C ILE A 216 -1.09 1.76 -7.77
N SER A 217 -0.93 2.36 -8.95
CA SER A 217 -0.39 1.69 -10.14
C SER A 217 1.12 1.88 -10.31
N ALA A 218 1.73 2.73 -9.50
CA ALA A 218 3.16 2.94 -9.51
C ALA A 218 3.92 1.70 -9.04
N ASP A 219 5.10 1.46 -9.63
CA ASP A 219 6.04 0.47 -9.13
C ASP A 219 6.63 0.93 -7.80
N ILE A 220 6.49 0.15 -6.76
CA ILE A 220 7.02 0.47 -5.44
C ILE A 220 8.37 -0.23 -5.28
N VAL A 221 9.42 0.53 -5.03
CA VAL A 221 10.78 0.02 -4.94
C VAL A 221 11.47 0.48 -3.65
N SER A 222 12.30 -0.37 -3.08
CA SER A 222 13.14 -0.05 -1.93
C SER A 222 14.58 0.21 -2.38
N ASP A 223 15.28 1.00 -1.58
CA ASP A 223 16.74 1.01 -1.63
C ASP A 223 17.32 -0.28 -0.98
N SER A 224 18.64 -0.40 -0.98
CA SER A 224 19.34 -1.55 -0.39
C SER A 224 19.16 -1.67 1.14
N GLU A 225 18.63 -0.67 1.81
CA GLU A 225 18.44 -0.62 3.27
C GLU A 225 17.12 -1.25 3.74
N GLY A 226 16.13 -1.43 2.85
CA GLY A 226 14.87 -2.14 3.13
C GLY A 226 13.98 -1.51 4.20
N LEU A 227 14.07 -0.21 4.44
CA LEU A 227 13.38 0.49 5.54
C LEU A 227 12.07 1.19 5.14
N GLY A 228 11.45 0.77 4.06
CA GLY A 228 10.15 1.29 3.63
C GLY A 228 8.99 0.55 4.31
N TYR A 229 7.91 1.29 4.60
CA TYR A 229 6.69 0.73 5.19
C TYR A 229 5.49 1.04 4.32
N ILE A 230 4.59 0.07 4.20
CA ILE A 230 3.24 0.27 3.66
C ILE A 230 2.26 -0.06 4.78
N ASN A 231 1.55 0.94 5.28
CA ASN A 231 0.61 0.83 6.39
C ASN A 231 -0.82 0.98 5.86
N ALA A 232 -1.55 -0.13 5.73
CA ALA A 232 -2.98 -0.12 5.38
C ALA A 232 -3.82 -0.03 6.66
N LEU A 233 -4.34 1.15 6.95
CA LEU A 233 -5.06 1.45 8.18
C LEU A 233 -6.57 1.33 8.01
N ASN A 234 -7.11 1.85 6.92
CA ASN A 234 -8.53 1.83 6.59
C ASN A 234 -8.73 1.78 5.07
N GLY A 235 -9.88 1.25 4.65
CA GLY A 235 -10.25 1.12 3.24
C GLY A 235 -9.54 -0.03 2.54
N THR A 236 -9.76 -0.15 1.23
CA THR A 236 -9.12 -1.18 0.41
C THR A 236 -8.32 -0.54 -0.70
N THR A 237 -7.01 -0.79 -0.73
CA THR A 237 -6.11 -0.34 -1.80
C THR A 237 -5.53 -1.54 -2.54
N TYR A 238 -5.58 -1.52 -3.87
CA TYR A 238 -4.91 -2.48 -4.75
C TYR A 238 -3.60 -1.90 -5.26
N LEU A 239 -2.51 -2.63 -5.05
CA LEU A 239 -1.20 -2.35 -5.64
C LEU A 239 -1.12 -3.10 -6.97
N THR A 240 -1.13 -2.36 -8.08
CA THR A 240 -1.21 -2.94 -9.43
C THR A 240 0.09 -2.78 -10.24
N GLY A 241 1.07 -2.05 -9.72
CA GLY A 241 2.41 -1.93 -10.31
C GLY A 241 3.30 -3.15 -10.06
N ASP A 242 4.46 -3.19 -10.69
CA ASP A 242 5.49 -4.18 -10.40
C ASP A 242 6.26 -3.80 -9.13
N ASN A 243 5.92 -4.47 -8.03
CA ASN A 243 6.54 -4.23 -6.74
C ASN A 243 7.63 -5.27 -6.40
N SER A 244 8.19 -5.95 -7.40
CA SER A 244 9.21 -7.01 -7.22
C SER A 244 10.49 -6.53 -6.52
N ALA A 245 10.80 -5.24 -6.64
CA ALA A 245 11.94 -4.59 -5.99
C ALA A 245 11.63 -4.01 -4.60
N PHE A 246 10.44 -4.25 -4.04
CA PHE A 246 10.11 -3.83 -2.68
C PHE A 246 10.55 -4.86 -1.65
N SER A 247 11.37 -4.45 -0.69
CA SER A 247 11.90 -5.31 0.38
C SER A 247 11.58 -4.82 1.80
N GLY A 248 10.62 -3.89 1.92
CA GLY A 248 10.24 -3.29 3.19
C GLY A 248 9.27 -4.14 4.02
N LYS A 249 8.45 -3.46 4.80
CA LYS A 249 7.44 -4.07 5.65
C LYS A 249 6.04 -3.61 5.28
N VAL A 250 5.10 -4.52 5.34
CA VAL A 250 3.67 -4.24 5.14
C VAL A 250 2.93 -4.50 6.44
N LYS A 251 2.12 -3.56 6.85
CA LYS A 251 1.24 -3.67 8.01
C LYS A 251 -0.19 -3.42 7.57
N ILE A 252 -1.06 -4.39 7.79
CA ILE A 252 -2.49 -4.28 7.49
C ILE A 252 -3.22 -4.31 8.81
N GLU A 253 -3.82 -3.19 9.19
CA GLU A 253 -4.60 -3.07 10.43
C GLU A 253 -6.03 -3.59 10.25
N GLN A 254 -6.72 -3.79 11.34
CA GLN A 254 -8.03 -4.47 11.38
C GLN A 254 -9.08 -3.90 10.41
N ASN A 255 -9.07 -2.59 10.17
CA ASN A 255 -10.00 -1.93 9.25
C ASN A 255 -9.42 -1.71 7.85
N GLY A 256 -8.17 -2.08 7.64
CA GLY A 256 -7.46 -1.94 6.37
C GLY A 256 -7.52 -3.20 5.53
N ALA A 257 -7.46 -3.01 4.23
CA ALA A 257 -7.29 -4.09 3.28
C ALA A 257 -6.29 -3.71 2.18
N LEU A 258 -5.43 -4.66 1.81
CA LEU A 258 -4.44 -4.49 0.77
C LEU A 258 -4.59 -5.58 -0.28
N GLY A 259 -4.74 -5.19 -1.53
CA GLY A 259 -4.79 -6.11 -2.67
C GLY A 259 -3.46 -6.14 -3.41
N ILE A 260 -2.97 -7.33 -3.74
CA ILE A 260 -1.78 -7.59 -4.53
C ILE A 260 -2.21 -8.31 -5.80
N THR A 261 -1.88 -7.73 -6.96
CA THR A 261 -2.25 -8.30 -8.27
C THR A 261 -1.11 -9.00 -8.98
N GLN A 262 0.14 -8.70 -8.61
CA GLN A 262 1.33 -9.32 -9.20
C GLN A 262 2.26 -9.88 -8.12
N ASN A 263 2.98 -9.00 -7.42
CA ASN A 263 3.91 -9.37 -6.36
C ASN A 263 4.13 -8.18 -5.40
N ILE A 264 4.80 -8.43 -4.31
CA ILE A 264 5.23 -7.41 -3.34
C ILE A 264 6.69 -7.65 -2.91
N GLY A 265 7.51 -8.13 -3.84
CA GLY A 265 8.92 -8.40 -3.62
C GLY A 265 9.18 -9.35 -2.45
N THR A 266 10.11 -8.96 -1.58
CA THR A 266 10.48 -9.75 -0.39
C THR A 266 9.91 -9.18 0.92
N ALA A 267 8.89 -8.34 0.85
CA ALA A 267 8.30 -7.69 2.01
C ALA A 267 7.83 -8.69 3.08
N GLU A 268 8.07 -8.37 4.35
CA GLU A 268 7.42 -9.05 5.48
C GLU A 268 6.05 -8.42 5.73
N ILE A 269 5.02 -9.26 5.89
CA ILE A 269 3.63 -8.81 6.03
C ILE A 269 3.10 -9.15 7.42
N ASN A 270 2.65 -8.14 8.15
CA ASN A 270 1.85 -8.32 9.36
C ASN A 270 0.39 -8.00 9.01
N ASN A 271 -0.42 -9.05 8.89
CA ASN A 271 -1.82 -8.94 8.49
C ASN A 271 -2.76 -9.11 9.69
N ARG A 272 -3.41 -8.04 10.11
CA ARG A 272 -4.50 -8.04 11.09
C ARG A 272 -5.85 -7.69 10.46
N GLY A 273 -5.86 -7.22 9.21
CA GLY A 273 -7.01 -6.88 8.42
C GLY A 273 -7.24 -7.88 7.30
N LYS A 274 -7.27 -7.42 6.06
CA LYS A 274 -7.48 -8.30 4.91
C LYS A 274 -6.39 -8.12 3.82
N LEU A 275 -5.74 -9.22 3.48
CA LEU A 275 -4.81 -9.31 2.36
C LEU A 275 -5.53 -10.02 1.20
N HIS A 276 -5.78 -9.30 0.11
CA HIS A 276 -6.33 -9.84 -1.13
C HIS A 276 -5.22 -10.25 -2.09
N LEU A 277 -5.21 -11.50 -2.52
CA LEU A 277 -4.32 -12.02 -3.57
C LEU A 277 -5.16 -12.28 -4.82
N LYS A 278 -4.89 -11.51 -5.86
CA LYS A 278 -5.68 -11.51 -7.10
C LYS A 278 -4.76 -11.70 -8.30
N ALA A 279 -4.52 -12.94 -8.68
CA ALA A 279 -3.75 -13.25 -9.87
C ALA A 279 -4.65 -13.21 -11.11
N ASP A 280 -4.13 -12.70 -12.23
CA ASP A 280 -4.82 -12.79 -13.52
C ASP A 280 -4.81 -14.23 -14.04
N ASP A 281 -3.70 -14.94 -13.90
CA ASP A 281 -3.52 -16.36 -14.23
C ASP A 281 -2.89 -17.10 -13.06
N SER A 282 -1.62 -16.83 -12.77
CA SER A 282 -0.90 -17.49 -11.69
C SER A 282 0.05 -16.54 -10.97
N MET A 283 0.23 -16.77 -9.65
CA MET A 283 1.13 -16.01 -8.79
C MET A 283 1.84 -16.94 -7.81
N THR A 284 3.14 -16.76 -7.63
CA THR A 284 3.87 -17.35 -6.51
C THR A 284 4.02 -16.30 -5.42
N PHE A 285 3.46 -16.56 -4.25
CA PHE A 285 3.50 -15.66 -3.10
C PHE A 285 4.41 -16.25 -2.02
N ALA A 286 5.67 -15.80 -2.02
CA ALA A 286 6.72 -16.33 -1.14
C ALA A 286 6.92 -15.47 0.13
N ASN A 287 6.13 -14.43 0.32
CA ASN A 287 6.25 -13.52 1.43
C ASN A 287 5.94 -14.21 2.76
N LYS A 288 6.68 -13.83 3.78
CA LYS A 288 6.42 -14.22 5.17
C LYS A 288 5.26 -13.40 5.71
N ILE A 289 4.20 -14.09 6.12
CA ILE A 289 3.01 -13.48 6.68
C ILE A 289 2.90 -13.84 8.16
N SER A 290 2.53 -12.87 8.97
CA SER A 290 2.21 -13.01 10.39
C SER A 290 0.89 -12.30 10.70
N GLY A 291 0.35 -12.49 11.92
CA GLY A 291 -0.89 -11.86 12.36
C GLY A 291 -2.07 -12.82 12.32
N ASN A 292 -3.27 -12.27 12.46
CA ASN A 292 -4.52 -13.02 12.65
C ASN A 292 -5.68 -12.47 11.80
N GLY A 293 -5.38 -11.77 10.72
CA GLY A 293 -6.37 -11.27 9.77
C GLY A 293 -6.80 -12.35 8.77
N THR A 294 -7.25 -11.92 7.59
CA THR A 294 -7.68 -12.81 6.51
C THR A 294 -6.74 -12.69 5.31
N ILE A 295 -6.34 -13.81 4.73
CA ILE A 295 -5.75 -13.90 3.40
C ILE A 295 -6.86 -14.37 2.47
N SER A 296 -7.25 -13.56 1.49
CA SER A 296 -8.30 -13.89 0.52
C SER A 296 -7.66 -14.14 -0.84
N ILE A 297 -7.78 -15.35 -1.35
CA ILE A 297 -7.36 -15.71 -2.71
C ILE A 297 -8.58 -15.51 -3.60
N ASP A 298 -8.63 -14.35 -4.27
CA ASP A 298 -9.82 -13.87 -4.94
C ASP A 298 -9.96 -14.42 -6.37
N SER A 299 -8.86 -14.63 -7.07
CA SER A 299 -8.85 -15.13 -8.47
C SER A 299 -7.49 -15.73 -8.86
N GLY A 300 -7.52 -16.53 -9.94
CA GLY A 300 -6.34 -17.18 -10.51
C GLY A 300 -5.78 -18.31 -9.61
N THR A 301 -4.57 -18.70 -9.88
CA THR A 301 -3.84 -19.70 -9.10
C THR A 301 -2.76 -19.04 -8.26
N VAL A 302 -2.84 -19.14 -6.94
CA VAL A 302 -1.86 -18.57 -6.01
C VAL A 302 -1.12 -19.68 -5.28
N ALA A 303 0.18 -19.79 -5.51
CA ALA A 303 1.06 -20.67 -4.76
C ALA A 303 1.60 -19.95 -3.52
N LEU A 304 1.14 -20.32 -2.33
CA LEU A 304 1.68 -19.85 -1.07
C LEU A 304 2.93 -20.67 -0.72
N THR A 305 4.11 -20.05 -0.77
CA THR A 305 5.38 -20.74 -0.54
C THR A 305 6.18 -20.17 0.64
N GLY A 306 5.70 -19.09 1.25
CA GLY A 306 6.32 -18.44 2.38
C GLY A 306 6.26 -19.27 3.67
N ASN A 307 7.06 -18.86 4.66
CA ASN A 307 6.99 -19.41 6.01
C ASN A 307 6.04 -18.58 6.86
N ASN A 308 4.82 -19.06 7.03
CA ASN A 308 3.71 -18.40 7.67
C ASN A 308 3.34 -18.99 9.05
N TYR A 309 4.27 -19.66 9.76
CA TYR A 309 4.00 -20.23 11.09
C TYR A 309 3.50 -19.21 12.12
N ALA A 310 3.80 -17.92 11.92
CA ALA A 310 3.33 -16.84 12.78
C ALA A 310 1.95 -16.28 12.36
N PHE A 311 1.30 -16.88 11.37
CA PHE A 311 -0.05 -16.53 10.93
C PHE A 311 -1.07 -17.49 11.51
N SER A 312 -2.12 -16.95 12.14
CA SER A 312 -3.17 -17.72 12.83
C SER A 312 -4.58 -17.17 12.52
N GLY A 313 -4.75 -16.52 11.36
CA GLY A 313 -6.03 -15.97 10.92
C GLY A 313 -6.78 -16.94 10.00
N TYR A 314 -7.39 -16.39 8.95
CA TYR A 314 -8.20 -17.13 7.99
C TYR A 314 -7.56 -17.10 6.60
N ILE A 315 -7.71 -18.19 5.85
CA ILE A 315 -7.39 -18.26 4.41
C ILE A 315 -8.67 -18.60 3.67
N ASP A 316 -9.19 -17.63 2.92
CA ASP A 316 -10.39 -17.78 2.11
C ASP A 316 -9.98 -18.03 0.65
N VAL A 317 -10.45 -19.13 0.06
CA VAL A 317 -10.24 -19.45 -1.36
C VAL A 317 -11.58 -19.28 -2.08
N ALA A 318 -11.71 -18.18 -2.81
CA ALA A 318 -12.95 -17.83 -3.49
C ALA A 318 -13.30 -18.84 -4.61
N SER A 319 -14.59 -18.96 -4.89
CA SER A 319 -15.05 -19.80 -6.01
C SER A 319 -14.36 -19.40 -7.32
N GLY A 320 -13.79 -20.37 -8.02
CA GLY A 320 -13.00 -20.17 -9.24
C GLY A 320 -11.51 -19.86 -9.01
N ALA A 321 -11.10 -19.58 -7.77
CA ALA A 321 -9.69 -19.41 -7.40
C ALA A 321 -9.05 -20.73 -6.97
N VAL A 322 -7.73 -20.79 -7.05
CA VAL A 322 -6.92 -21.95 -6.64
C VAL A 322 -5.80 -21.52 -5.69
N ALA A 323 -5.76 -22.11 -4.51
CA ALA A 323 -4.61 -22.06 -3.62
C ALA A 323 -3.73 -23.28 -3.82
N VAL A 324 -2.41 -23.11 -3.89
CA VAL A 324 -1.44 -24.21 -3.96
C VAL A 324 -0.50 -24.13 -2.79
N ILE A 325 -0.36 -25.23 -2.04
CA ILE A 325 0.55 -25.37 -0.91
C ILE A 325 1.33 -26.69 -1.01
N SER A 326 2.50 -26.75 -0.39
CA SER A 326 3.37 -27.94 -0.39
C SER A 326 3.86 -28.33 1.00
N GLU A 327 3.69 -27.47 1.97
CA GLU A 327 4.12 -27.67 3.36
C GLU A 327 3.17 -26.94 4.32
N ASP A 328 3.05 -27.46 5.54
CA ASP A 328 2.28 -26.90 6.64
C ASP A 328 2.62 -25.42 6.93
N LYS A 329 3.92 -25.08 6.88
CA LYS A 329 4.37 -23.71 7.07
C LYS A 329 3.77 -22.70 6.07
N ASN A 330 3.26 -23.15 4.90
CA ASN A 330 2.71 -22.24 3.89
C ASN A 330 1.40 -21.60 4.34
N ILE A 331 0.67 -22.25 5.21
CA ILE A 331 -0.61 -21.80 5.76
C ILE A 331 -0.55 -21.48 7.26
N GLY A 332 0.51 -21.92 7.95
CA GLY A 332 0.67 -21.72 9.38
C GLY A 332 -0.45 -22.37 10.18
N ARG A 333 -1.06 -21.60 11.10
CA ARG A 333 -2.18 -22.04 11.94
C ARG A 333 -3.50 -21.41 11.51
N ALA A 334 -3.68 -21.18 10.23
CA ALA A 334 -4.87 -20.54 9.70
C ALA A 334 -6.03 -21.53 9.62
N ASP A 335 -7.25 -21.03 9.84
CA ASP A 335 -8.47 -21.74 9.44
C ASP A 335 -8.70 -21.53 7.95
N LEU A 336 -9.10 -22.55 7.20
CA LEU A 336 -9.30 -22.50 5.77
C LEU A 336 -10.78 -22.54 5.41
N ASP A 337 -11.22 -21.58 4.59
CA ASP A 337 -12.53 -21.58 3.93
C ASP A 337 -12.32 -21.76 2.41
N VAL A 338 -12.68 -22.94 1.90
CA VAL A 338 -12.39 -23.33 0.52
C VAL A 338 -13.68 -23.45 -0.25
N ASP A 339 -14.08 -22.39 -0.93
CA ASP A 339 -15.17 -22.41 -1.92
C ASP A 339 -14.67 -22.62 -3.37
N GLY A 340 -13.39 -22.34 -3.60
CA GLY A 340 -12.65 -22.65 -4.83
C GLY A 340 -11.92 -23.99 -4.76
N LYS A 341 -10.62 -23.99 -4.99
CA LYS A 341 -9.79 -25.19 -4.95
C LYS A 341 -8.55 -24.97 -4.06
N LEU A 342 -8.29 -25.93 -3.17
CA LEU A 342 -7.01 -26.06 -2.47
C LEU A 342 -6.25 -27.23 -3.08
N GLN A 343 -5.05 -27.00 -3.59
CA GLN A 343 -4.13 -28.03 -4.06
C GLN A 343 -3.01 -28.23 -3.05
N ILE A 344 -2.90 -29.43 -2.50
CA ILE A 344 -1.84 -29.86 -1.62
C ILE A 344 -0.89 -30.75 -2.41
N ASN A 345 0.29 -30.25 -2.74
CA ASN A 345 1.30 -30.97 -3.50
C ASN A 345 2.54 -31.18 -2.62
N ALA A 346 2.59 -32.29 -1.90
CA ALA A 346 3.69 -32.63 -1.01
C ALA A 346 4.38 -33.95 -1.40
N ASN A 347 5.53 -34.22 -0.83
CA ASN A 347 6.29 -35.46 -1.06
C ASN A 347 6.80 -36.03 0.28
N LYS A 348 5.90 -36.07 1.25
CA LYS A 348 6.12 -36.63 2.61
C LYS A 348 4.75 -36.88 3.24
N ASP A 349 4.73 -37.72 4.26
CA ASP A 349 3.52 -37.87 5.07
C ASP A 349 3.11 -36.53 5.71
N TRP A 350 1.80 -36.25 5.71
CA TRP A 350 1.26 -35.02 6.29
C TRP A 350 0.02 -35.30 7.10
N VAL A 351 0.06 -34.88 8.37
CA VAL A 351 -1.10 -34.77 9.22
C VAL A 351 -1.59 -33.33 9.16
N PHE A 352 -2.74 -33.11 8.54
CA PHE A 352 -3.34 -31.79 8.35
C PHE A 352 -4.10 -31.41 9.62
N ASP A 353 -3.63 -30.39 10.30
CA ASP A 353 -4.11 -29.94 11.62
C ASP A 353 -4.85 -28.59 11.62
N ASN A 354 -5.06 -28.01 10.43
CA ASN A 354 -5.84 -26.79 10.28
C ASN A 354 -7.35 -27.09 10.19
N ASP A 355 -8.17 -26.20 10.72
CA ASP A 355 -9.61 -26.26 10.51
C ASP A 355 -9.96 -26.02 9.04
N LEU A 356 -10.94 -26.75 8.52
CA LEU A 356 -11.34 -26.73 7.13
C LEU A 356 -12.86 -26.61 6.99
N GLN A 357 -13.30 -25.62 6.22
CA GLN A 357 -14.71 -25.43 5.85
C GLN A 357 -14.85 -25.07 4.39
N GLY A 358 -16.08 -24.86 3.89
CA GLY A 358 -16.37 -24.47 2.51
C GLY A 358 -17.00 -25.60 1.67
N ARG A 359 -17.18 -25.31 0.37
CA ARG A 359 -17.88 -26.20 -0.58
C ARG A 359 -17.04 -26.56 -1.80
N GLY A 360 -15.78 -26.13 -1.84
CA GLY A 360 -14.88 -26.34 -2.96
C GLY A 360 -14.27 -27.72 -3.04
N ILE A 361 -13.10 -27.78 -3.64
CA ILE A 361 -12.36 -29.02 -3.86
C ILE A 361 -11.01 -28.93 -3.13
N VAL A 362 -10.66 -29.94 -2.35
CA VAL A 362 -9.31 -30.15 -1.85
C VAL A 362 -8.66 -31.27 -2.64
N GLU A 363 -7.72 -30.93 -3.48
CA GLU A 363 -6.93 -31.83 -4.33
C GLU A 363 -5.63 -32.18 -3.61
N ILE A 364 -5.35 -33.46 -3.38
CA ILE A 364 -4.26 -33.90 -2.53
C ILE A 364 -3.36 -34.88 -3.32
N ASN A 365 -2.11 -34.46 -3.53
CA ASN A 365 -1.08 -35.28 -4.19
C ASN A 365 0.15 -35.37 -3.27
N MET A 366 0.35 -36.52 -2.66
CA MET A 366 1.40 -36.75 -1.66
C MET A 366 2.64 -37.48 -2.21
N GLY A 367 2.72 -37.73 -3.53
CA GLY A 367 3.85 -38.44 -4.09
C GLY A 367 4.01 -39.87 -3.54
N ASN A 368 2.92 -40.58 -3.33
CA ASN A 368 2.79 -41.92 -2.72
C ASN A 368 2.98 -41.97 -1.21
N HIS A 369 2.84 -40.83 -0.52
CA HIS A 369 2.86 -40.76 0.93
C HIS A 369 1.44 -40.72 1.52
N GLU A 370 1.35 -40.82 2.89
CA GLU A 370 0.08 -40.79 3.62
C GLU A 370 -0.37 -39.34 3.88
N PHE A 371 -1.67 -39.09 3.69
CA PHE A 371 -2.36 -37.89 4.15
C PHE A 371 -3.41 -38.29 5.20
N SER A 372 -3.49 -37.55 6.29
CA SER A 372 -4.54 -37.70 7.28
C SER A 372 -4.92 -36.35 7.87
N PHE A 373 -6.14 -36.27 8.40
CA PHE A 373 -6.51 -35.14 9.26
C PHE A 373 -6.11 -35.44 10.69
N ASP A 374 -5.69 -34.40 11.43
CA ASP A 374 -5.50 -34.48 12.87
C ASP A 374 -6.86 -34.68 13.58
N GLU A 375 -6.87 -35.36 14.71
CA GLU A 375 -8.08 -35.61 15.49
C GLU A 375 -8.73 -34.33 16.06
N PHE A 376 -7.98 -33.24 16.15
CA PHE A 376 -8.43 -31.94 16.60
C PHE A 376 -8.77 -30.97 15.46
N ALA A 377 -8.46 -31.31 14.21
CA ALA A 377 -8.84 -30.50 13.04
C ALA A 377 -10.38 -30.51 12.88
N TYR A 378 -10.98 -29.33 12.94
CA TYR A 378 -12.41 -29.19 12.79
C TYR A 378 -12.79 -29.15 11.31
N THR A 379 -13.43 -30.21 10.84
CA THR A 379 -13.78 -30.38 9.42
C THR A 379 -15.29 -30.56 9.18
N ASP A 380 -16.10 -30.47 10.22
CA ASP A 380 -17.54 -30.71 10.18
C ASP A 380 -18.32 -29.80 9.23
N TRP A 381 -17.74 -28.63 8.92
CA TRP A 381 -18.40 -27.66 8.04
C TRP A 381 -17.88 -27.69 6.61
N PHE A 382 -16.94 -28.58 6.30
CA PHE A 382 -16.54 -28.82 4.94
C PHE A 382 -17.58 -29.70 4.22
N GLN A 383 -18.21 -29.14 3.20
CA GLN A 383 -19.24 -29.77 2.39
C GLN A 383 -18.76 -30.02 0.94
N GLY A 384 -17.49 -29.79 0.69
CA GLY A 384 -16.85 -29.94 -0.61
C GLY A 384 -16.41 -31.37 -0.90
N SER A 385 -15.43 -31.52 -1.78
CA SER A 385 -14.91 -32.82 -2.21
C SER A 385 -13.42 -32.94 -1.94
N LEU A 386 -12.99 -34.15 -1.55
CA LEU A 386 -11.56 -34.53 -1.53
C LEU A 386 -11.24 -35.31 -2.81
N ALA A 387 -10.16 -34.91 -3.48
CA ALA A 387 -9.65 -35.59 -4.68
C ALA A 387 -8.21 -36.03 -4.45
N PHE A 388 -7.93 -37.30 -4.43
CA PHE A 388 -6.64 -37.88 -4.16
C PHE A 388 -5.92 -38.26 -5.46
N GLN A 389 -4.63 -37.95 -5.53
CA GLN A 389 -3.70 -38.40 -6.57
C GLN A 389 -2.43 -38.91 -5.86
N ASN A 390 -1.93 -40.09 -6.23
CA ASN A 390 -0.68 -40.65 -5.64
C ASN A 390 -0.65 -40.52 -4.12
N THR A 391 -1.76 -40.84 -3.44
CA THR A 391 -1.94 -40.56 -2.01
C THR A 391 -2.55 -41.77 -1.30
N THR A 392 -2.03 -42.12 -0.14
CA THR A 392 -2.64 -43.09 0.76
C THR A 392 -3.50 -42.34 1.77
N PHE A 393 -4.79 -42.69 1.84
CA PHE A 393 -5.75 -42.09 2.78
C PHE A 393 -6.55 -43.17 3.49
N ASN A 394 -6.58 -43.15 4.83
CA ASN A 394 -7.28 -44.13 5.63
C ASN A 394 -8.57 -43.55 6.22
N LEU A 395 -9.70 -44.01 5.73
CA LEU A 395 -11.03 -43.60 6.18
C LEU A 395 -11.38 -44.00 7.63
N GLU A 396 -10.80 -45.08 8.17
CA GLU A 396 -11.03 -45.48 9.53
C GLU A 396 -10.55 -44.45 10.56
N LYS A 397 -9.43 -43.79 10.23
CA LYS A 397 -8.87 -42.71 11.05
C LYS A 397 -9.59 -41.36 10.87
N ASN A 398 -10.41 -41.22 9.82
CA ASN A 398 -11.00 -39.95 9.39
C ASN A 398 -12.51 -40.10 9.10
N ALA A 399 -13.20 -41.03 9.81
CA ALA A 399 -14.57 -41.44 9.49
C ALA A 399 -15.63 -40.32 9.62
N GLU A 400 -15.38 -39.33 10.48
CA GLU A 400 -16.29 -38.19 10.66
C GLU A 400 -16.36 -37.28 9.43
N PHE A 401 -15.30 -37.23 8.64
CA PHE A 401 -15.20 -36.41 7.44
C PHE A 401 -16.18 -36.83 6.33
N LEU A 402 -16.63 -38.08 6.34
CA LEU A 402 -17.31 -38.72 5.23
C LEU A 402 -18.81 -38.43 5.13
N GLN A 403 -19.40 -37.80 6.13
CA GLN A 403 -20.86 -37.69 6.19
C GLN A 403 -21.43 -36.64 5.24
N ARG A 404 -20.63 -35.76 4.65
CA ARG A 404 -21.11 -34.55 3.96
C ARG A 404 -20.44 -34.22 2.64
N GLY A 405 -19.26 -34.80 2.34
CA GLY A 405 -18.49 -34.51 1.11
C GLY A 405 -18.33 -35.75 0.22
N GLY A 406 -17.86 -35.50 -1.00
CA GLY A 406 -17.49 -36.55 -1.96
C GLY A 406 -16.00 -36.91 -1.83
N ILE A 407 -15.66 -38.16 -2.14
CA ILE A 407 -14.26 -38.62 -2.27
C ILE A 407 -14.04 -39.13 -3.68
N THR A 408 -12.98 -38.69 -4.31
CA THR A 408 -12.49 -39.22 -5.59
C THR A 408 -11.06 -39.73 -5.42
N ALA A 409 -10.83 -40.99 -5.76
CA ALA A 409 -9.50 -41.56 -5.77
C ALA A 409 -9.00 -41.67 -7.23
N GLY A 410 -7.95 -40.93 -7.56
CA GLY A 410 -7.30 -40.94 -8.85
C GLY A 410 -6.11 -41.88 -8.89
N GLN A 411 -5.36 -41.83 -9.99
CA GLN A 411 -4.23 -42.71 -10.28
C GLN A 411 -3.20 -42.72 -9.12
N GLY A 412 -2.74 -43.90 -8.75
CA GLY A 412 -1.73 -44.08 -7.70
C GLY A 412 -2.24 -43.90 -6.27
N SER A 413 -3.54 -43.70 -6.07
CA SER A 413 -4.10 -43.50 -4.73
C SER A 413 -4.62 -44.80 -4.12
N LEU A 414 -4.46 -44.92 -2.80
CA LEU A 414 -5.02 -45.99 -1.98
C LEU A 414 -5.95 -45.38 -0.91
N VAL A 415 -7.22 -45.62 -1.04
CA VAL A 415 -8.22 -45.24 -0.02
C VAL A 415 -8.65 -46.51 0.68
N THR A 416 -8.36 -46.63 1.97
CA THR A 416 -8.74 -47.80 2.78
C THR A 416 -9.95 -47.48 3.65
N VAL A 417 -10.91 -48.42 3.70
CA VAL A 417 -12.09 -48.37 4.55
C VAL A 417 -11.92 -49.39 5.67
N GLY A 418 -11.90 -48.96 6.92
CA GLY A 418 -11.76 -49.86 8.08
C GLY A 418 -13.00 -50.70 8.37
N LYS A 419 -12.97 -51.46 9.47
CA LYS A 419 -14.02 -52.43 9.85
C LYS A 419 -15.32 -51.79 10.38
N GLY A 420 -15.40 -50.50 10.56
CA GLY A 420 -16.58 -49.77 11.04
C GLY A 420 -17.66 -49.57 9.99
N ALA A 421 -18.88 -49.24 10.42
CA ALA A 421 -19.92 -48.78 9.48
C ALA A 421 -19.65 -47.31 9.08
N HIS A 422 -19.31 -47.09 7.86
CA HIS A 422 -19.05 -45.75 7.33
C HIS A 422 -20.13 -45.36 6.31
N SER A 423 -20.58 -44.11 6.39
CA SER A 423 -21.52 -43.54 5.45
C SER A 423 -20.77 -42.59 4.54
N ILE A 424 -20.63 -42.91 3.26
CA ILE A 424 -19.97 -42.08 2.24
C ILE A 424 -21.05 -41.54 1.32
N SER A 425 -21.15 -40.22 1.15
CA SER A 425 -22.15 -39.60 0.29
C SER A 425 -21.89 -39.88 -1.19
N THR A 426 -20.62 -39.86 -1.61
CA THR A 426 -20.19 -40.14 -2.98
C THR A 426 -18.77 -40.66 -3.00
N LEU A 427 -18.51 -41.79 -3.67
CA LEU A 427 -17.17 -42.32 -3.93
C LEU A 427 -17.01 -42.46 -5.45
N GLY A 428 -15.98 -41.78 -6.00
CA GLY A 428 -15.61 -41.82 -7.40
C GLY A 428 -14.21 -42.40 -7.58
N PHE A 429 -14.00 -43.04 -8.74
CA PHE A 429 -12.67 -43.50 -9.20
C PHE A 429 -12.41 -42.91 -10.56
N SER A 430 -11.21 -42.35 -10.83
CA SER A 430 -10.83 -41.74 -12.09
C SER A 430 -9.45 -42.24 -12.57
#